data_705470826db1100a5de4f4135812a9a2
#
_entry.id   705470826db1100a5de4f4135812a9a2
#
_cell.length_a   1.000
_cell.length_b   1.000
_cell.length_c   1.000
_cell.angle_alpha   90.00
_cell.angle_beta   90.00
_cell.angle_gamma   90.00
#
_symmetry.space_group_name_H-M   'P 1'
#
loop_
_entity.id
_entity.type
_entity.pdbx_description
1 polymer ?
#
loop_
_entity_poly.entity_id
_entity_poly.type
_entity_poly.pdbx_seq_one_letter_code
_entity_poly.pdbx_strand_id
1 'polypeptide(L)'
;FHHGDNCLDGTEGYRIKKLGEPLIGGQIMAEWRGTSPPERVMLKKEMGDDVSFQAKTLMTLWVVSLNSKTEAFKNKKVRQAINMCIDRHAGLKKLAKITFTAPRPSGYLLYNSTYALPDEELYKIPGFTKDIDASRKKAMAMLKEAGAEGLEFTYSNRAVSHPYDHIAIWLMSEWKKCGLKPKMITNPTSKFVKIRREGGFDATIDWAPSFLPDPTVMHFKY
;
A
#
# COMPACT_ATOMS: atom_id res chain seq x y z
N PHE A 1 2.29 -28.30 -15.44
CA PHE A 1 2.67 -26.96 -14.96
C PHE A 1 4.12 -26.72 -15.36
N HIS A 2 4.34 -26.15 -16.54
CA HIS A 2 5.65 -25.65 -16.90
C HIS A 2 5.88 -24.36 -16.11
N HIS A 3 6.76 -24.41 -15.13
CA HIS A 3 7.49 -23.24 -14.65
C HIS A 3 8.50 -22.86 -15.75
N GLY A 4 7.97 -22.37 -16.86
CA GLY A 4 8.80 -21.72 -17.86
C GLY A 4 9.11 -20.29 -17.40
N ASP A 5 10.29 -19.80 -17.76
CA ASP A 5 10.90 -18.50 -17.46
C ASP A 5 10.05 -17.25 -17.80
N ASN A 6 8.77 -17.42 -18.06
CA ASN A 6 7.79 -16.37 -18.36
C ASN A 6 6.98 -15.89 -17.14
N CYS A 7 7.31 -16.30 -15.92
CA CYS A 7 6.86 -15.58 -14.75
C CYS A 7 7.53 -14.21 -14.78
N LEU A 8 6.79 -13.20 -15.21
CA LEU A 8 7.21 -11.81 -15.14
C LEU A 8 7.49 -11.51 -13.67
N ASP A 9 8.74 -11.55 -13.27
CA ASP A 9 9.19 -11.44 -11.89
C ASP A 9 9.01 -10.04 -11.28
N GLY A 10 8.38 -9.12 -12.01
CA GLY A 10 8.14 -7.75 -11.57
C GLY A 10 9.40 -6.93 -11.38
N THR A 11 10.55 -7.40 -11.88
CA THR A 11 11.82 -6.66 -11.79
C THR A 11 11.88 -5.48 -12.75
N GLU A 12 11.02 -5.45 -13.77
CA GLU A 12 10.95 -4.35 -14.71
C GLU A 12 9.59 -3.64 -14.62
N GLY A 13 9.56 -2.47 -14.00
CA GLY A 13 8.36 -1.60 -13.93
C GLY A 13 7.74 -1.25 -15.27
N TYR A 14 8.45 -1.52 -16.35
CA TYR A 14 7.99 -1.40 -17.73
C TYR A 14 6.94 -2.44 -18.13
N ARG A 15 7.03 -3.65 -17.57
CA ARG A 15 6.13 -4.77 -17.94
C ARG A 15 4.73 -4.67 -17.35
N ILE A 16 4.56 -3.99 -16.22
CA ILE A 16 3.26 -3.90 -15.55
C ILE A 16 2.27 -2.98 -16.26
N LYS A 17 2.75 -1.98 -17.01
CA LYS A 17 1.88 -1.15 -17.85
C LYS A 17 1.19 -1.93 -18.99
N LYS A 18 1.63 -3.18 -19.23
CA LYS A 18 1.21 -4.01 -20.37
C LYS A 18 0.73 -5.40 -19.96
N LEU A 19 0.30 -5.62 -18.71
CA LEU A 19 -0.19 -6.94 -18.23
C LEU A 19 -1.34 -7.50 -19.08
N GLY A 20 -2.19 -6.65 -19.60
CA GLY A 20 -3.26 -7.06 -20.51
C GLY A 20 -2.77 -7.52 -21.89
N GLU A 21 -1.68 -6.99 -22.41
CA GLU A 21 -1.19 -7.33 -23.76
C GLU A 21 -0.74 -8.79 -23.89
N PRO A 22 0.00 -9.40 -22.95
CA PRO A 22 0.35 -10.81 -23.03
C PRO A 22 -0.84 -11.76 -22.93
N LEU A 23 -1.89 -11.39 -22.18
CA LEU A 23 -3.15 -12.15 -22.14
C LEU A 23 -3.89 -12.03 -23.48
N ILE A 24 -4.07 -10.83 -24.00
CA ILE A 24 -4.71 -10.56 -25.29
C ILE A 24 -3.94 -11.24 -26.43
N GLY A 25 -2.61 -11.21 -26.38
CA GLY A 25 -1.73 -11.86 -27.36
C GLY A 25 -1.57 -13.36 -27.20
N GLY A 26 -2.23 -13.98 -26.23
CA GLY A 26 -2.13 -15.44 -25.98
C GLY A 26 -0.75 -15.91 -25.46
N GLN A 27 0.11 -14.99 -25.04
CA GLN A 27 1.45 -15.31 -24.53
C GLN A 27 1.41 -15.90 -23.11
N ILE A 28 0.39 -15.57 -22.34
CA ILE A 28 0.11 -16.13 -21.02
C ILE A 28 -1.38 -16.51 -20.94
N MET A 29 -1.69 -17.56 -20.19
CA MET A 29 -3.05 -18.04 -20.00
C MET A 29 -3.73 -17.51 -18.75
N ALA A 30 -2.96 -17.00 -17.78
CA ALA A 30 -3.50 -16.49 -16.53
C ALA A 30 -2.57 -15.46 -15.89
N GLU A 31 -3.16 -14.50 -15.18
CA GLU A 31 -2.48 -13.55 -14.32
C GLU A 31 -3.02 -13.66 -12.89
N TRP A 32 -2.14 -13.91 -11.93
CA TRP A 32 -2.52 -14.16 -10.54
C TRP A 32 -2.35 -12.95 -9.61
N ARG A 33 -1.60 -11.93 -10.04
CA ARG A 33 -1.31 -10.74 -9.22
C ARG A 33 -2.50 -9.81 -9.06
N GLY A 34 -3.51 -10.00 -9.88
CA GLY A 34 -4.71 -9.19 -9.91
C GLY A 34 -4.63 -8.06 -10.93
N THR A 35 -5.80 -7.72 -11.45
CA THR A 35 -6.00 -6.66 -12.43
C THR A 35 -6.72 -5.48 -11.77
N SER A 36 -6.33 -4.27 -12.14
CA SER A 36 -7.06 -3.06 -11.75
C SER A 36 -8.44 -2.99 -12.42
N PRO A 37 -9.38 -2.21 -11.90
CA PRO A 37 -10.68 -2.03 -12.55
C PRO A 37 -10.59 -1.56 -14.01
N PRO A 38 -9.74 -0.58 -14.38
CA PRO A 38 -9.56 -0.20 -15.79
C PRO A 38 -9.03 -1.35 -16.67
N GLU A 39 -8.06 -2.13 -16.17
CA GLU A 39 -7.53 -3.28 -16.92
C GLU A 39 -8.59 -4.35 -17.17
N ARG A 40 -9.46 -4.60 -16.18
CA ARG A 40 -10.59 -5.54 -16.36
C ARG A 40 -11.55 -5.09 -17.44
N VAL A 41 -11.87 -3.80 -17.48
CA VAL A 41 -12.73 -3.24 -18.54
C VAL A 41 -12.08 -3.42 -19.91
N MET A 42 -10.79 -3.12 -20.02
CA MET A 42 -10.03 -3.29 -21.26
C MET A 42 -9.99 -4.78 -21.69
N LEU A 43 -9.62 -5.67 -20.80
CA LEU A 43 -9.57 -7.11 -21.09
C LEU A 43 -10.93 -7.67 -21.53
N LYS A 44 -12.01 -7.28 -20.86
CA LYS A 44 -13.35 -7.73 -21.24
C LYS A 44 -13.79 -7.19 -22.61
N LYS A 45 -13.36 -5.95 -22.94
CA LYS A 45 -13.62 -5.36 -24.26
C LYS A 45 -12.87 -6.09 -25.37
N GLU A 46 -11.59 -6.43 -25.16
CA GLU A 46 -10.73 -7.03 -26.19
C GLU A 46 -10.93 -8.54 -26.34
N MET A 47 -11.22 -9.25 -25.23
CA MET A 47 -11.26 -10.71 -25.21
C MET A 47 -12.71 -11.28 -25.05
N GLY A 48 -13.69 -10.45 -24.76
CA GLY A 48 -15.08 -10.89 -24.63
C GLY A 48 -15.24 -12.02 -23.62
N ASP A 49 -15.75 -13.18 -24.05
CA ASP A 49 -15.97 -14.36 -23.21
C ASP A 49 -14.75 -15.27 -23.06
N ASP A 50 -13.68 -15.00 -23.81
CA ASP A 50 -12.41 -15.73 -23.69
C ASP A 50 -11.64 -15.37 -22.40
N VAL A 51 -12.07 -14.32 -21.67
CA VAL A 51 -11.49 -13.93 -20.39
C VAL A 51 -12.48 -14.10 -19.24
N SER A 52 -12.05 -14.78 -18.18
CA SER A 52 -12.78 -14.88 -16.92
C SER A 52 -12.03 -14.22 -15.78
N PHE A 53 -12.75 -13.61 -14.84
CA PHE A 53 -12.20 -12.97 -13.65
C PHE A 53 -12.64 -13.66 -12.39
N GLN A 54 -11.70 -14.11 -11.57
CA GLN A 54 -11.99 -14.60 -10.23
C GLN A 54 -11.84 -13.44 -9.24
N ALA A 55 -12.94 -12.85 -8.83
CA ALA A 55 -12.97 -11.77 -7.84
C ALA A 55 -13.15 -12.34 -6.44
N LYS A 56 -12.06 -12.54 -5.72
CA LYS A 56 -12.08 -12.83 -4.27
C LYS A 56 -11.48 -11.68 -3.50
N THR A 57 -12.01 -11.41 -2.31
CA THR A 57 -11.37 -10.47 -1.39
C THR A 57 -10.01 -11.02 -1.02
N LEU A 58 -8.95 -10.31 -1.42
CA LEU A 58 -7.60 -10.67 -1.02
C LEU A 58 -7.47 -10.51 0.50
N MET A 59 -6.98 -11.53 1.16
CA MET A 59 -6.62 -11.46 2.59
C MET A 59 -5.24 -10.82 2.72
N THR A 60 -5.14 -9.54 2.34
CA THR A 60 -3.88 -8.81 2.25
C THR A 60 -4.09 -7.38 2.69
N LEU A 61 -3.21 -6.90 3.56
CA LEU A 61 -3.13 -5.50 3.96
C LEU A 61 -1.93 -4.84 3.29
N TRP A 62 -2.06 -3.55 3.01
CA TRP A 62 -0.96 -2.67 2.66
C TRP A 62 -0.51 -1.94 3.92
N VAL A 63 0.68 -2.26 4.39
CA VAL A 63 1.22 -1.75 5.65
C VAL A 63 2.35 -0.79 5.37
N VAL A 64 2.20 0.45 5.86
CA VAL A 64 3.28 1.43 5.88
C VAL A 64 4.17 1.11 7.07
N SER A 65 5.43 0.83 6.81
CA SER A 65 6.45 0.60 7.83
C SER A 65 7.31 1.85 7.99
N LEU A 66 7.44 2.32 9.22
CA LEU A 66 8.32 3.41 9.62
C LEU A 66 9.49 2.82 10.40
N ASN A 67 10.72 3.06 9.97
CA ASN A 67 11.88 2.48 10.62
C ASN A 67 12.23 3.25 11.90
N SER A 68 11.91 2.67 13.05
CA SER A 68 12.15 3.28 14.36
C SER A 68 13.65 3.42 14.73
N LYS A 69 14.55 2.85 13.93
CA LYS A 69 16.01 2.96 14.14
C LYS A 69 16.61 4.19 13.44
N THR A 70 15.89 4.81 12.50
CA THR A 70 16.37 6.01 11.81
C THR A 70 16.08 7.28 12.62
N GLU A 71 16.87 8.32 12.39
CA GLU A 71 16.70 9.61 13.04
C GLU A 71 15.31 10.20 12.80
N ALA A 72 14.76 10.02 11.59
CA ALA A 72 13.44 10.51 11.22
C ALA A 72 12.32 9.93 12.08
N PHE A 73 12.44 8.64 12.47
CA PHE A 73 11.33 7.91 13.09
C PHE A 73 11.64 7.24 14.43
N LYS A 74 12.77 7.55 15.06
CA LYS A 74 13.07 7.08 16.43
C LYS A 74 12.05 7.57 17.46
N ASN A 75 11.51 8.79 17.29
CA ASN A 75 10.54 9.36 18.18
C ASN A 75 9.13 8.78 17.92
N LYS A 76 8.54 8.16 18.93
CA LYS A 76 7.19 7.57 18.85
C LYS A 76 6.12 8.61 18.49
N LYS A 77 6.20 9.84 19.04
CA LYS A 77 5.22 10.92 18.74
C LYS A 77 5.23 11.27 17.25
N VAL A 78 6.42 11.30 16.62
CA VAL A 78 6.55 11.56 15.18
C VAL A 78 5.87 10.46 14.37
N ARG A 79 6.09 9.17 14.72
CA ARG A 79 5.42 8.05 14.03
C ARG A 79 3.91 8.07 14.18
N GLN A 80 3.40 8.48 15.34
CA GLN A 80 1.96 8.65 15.56
C GLN A 80 1.41 9.82 14.74
N ALA A 81 2.10 10.96 14.71
CA ALA A 81 1.69 12.14 13.97
C ALA A 81 1.62 11.85 12.46
N ILE A 82 2.64 11.23 11.88
CA ILE A 82 2.67 10.92 10.44
C ILE A 82 1.53 9.97 10.03
N ASN A 83 1.12 9.05 10.93
CA ASN A 83 -0.04 8.18 10.72
C ASN A 83 -1.35 8.96 10.68
N MET A 84 -1.46 10.02 11.46
CA MET A 84 -2.66 10.87 11.56
C MET A 84 -2.84 11.82 10.38
N CYS A 85 -1.80 12.02 9.56
CA CYS A 85 -1.85 12.87 8.36
C CYS A 85 -2.64 12.24 7.21
N ILE A 86 -2.86 10.93 7.23
CA ILE A 86 -3.36 10.15 6.09
C ILE A 86 -4.88 10.04 6.12
N ASP A 87 -5.56 10.62 5.12
CA ASP A 87 -7.01 10.45 4.92
C ASP A 87 -7.31 9.09 4.28
N ARG A 88 -7.46 8.09 5.13
CA ARG A 88 -7.79 6.72 4.69
C ARG A 88 -9.19 6.61 4.11
N HIS A 89 -10.15 7.38 4.59
CA HIS A 89 -11.54 7.26 4.17
C HIS A 89 -11.76 7.77 2.74
N ALA A 90 -11.29 8.96 2.41
CA ALA A 90 -11.41 9.48 1.05
C ALA A 90 -10.34 8.87 0.11
N GLY A 91 -9.11 8.68 0.58
CA GLY A 91 -8.00 8.18 -0.21
C GLY A 91 -8.23 6.76 -0.73
N LEU A 92 -8.63 5.83 0.13
CA LEU A 92 -8.87 4.44 -0.27
C LEU A 92 -10.05 4.31 -1.25
N LYS A 93 -11.11 5.12 -1.11
CA LYS A 93 -12.20 5.18 -2.10
C LYS A 93 -11.72 5.60 -3.49
N LYS A 94 -10.75 6.53 -3.55
CA LYS A 94 -10.15 6.97 -4.82
C LYS A 94 -9.21 5.90 -5.38
N LEU A 95 -8.34 5.34 -4.54
CA LEU A 95 -7.40 4.29 -4.93
C LEU A 95 -8.12 3.04 -5.46
N ALA A 96 -9.22 2.63 -4.83
CA ALA A 96 -9.99 1.46 -5.26
C ALA A 96 -10.58 1.58 -6.68
N LYS A 97 -10.68 2.80 -7.23
CA LYS A 97 -11.14 3.02 -8.61
C LYS A 97 -10.05 2.71 -9.66
N ILE A 98 -8.79 2.77 -9.26
CA ILE A 98 -7.64 2.64 -10.17
C ILE A 98 -6.68 1.52 -9.78
N THR A 99 -6.87 0.92 -8.62
CA THR A 99 -6.08 -0.20 -8.13
C THR A 99 -7.00 -1.30 -7.59
N PHE A 100 -6.44 -2.40 -7.13
CA PHE A 100 -7.17 -3.48 -6.45
C PHE A 100 -7.18 -3.34 -4.91
N THR A 101 -7.01 -2.13 -4.38
CA THR A 101 -7.10 -1.88 -2.94
C THR A 101 -8.56 -1.87 -2.46
N ALA A 102 -8.78 -2.25 -1.20
CA ALA A 102 -10.11 -2.13 -0.60
C ALA A 102 -10.51 -0.65 -0.47
N PRO A 103 -11.81 -0.30 -0.67
CA PRO A 103 -12.28 1.09 -0.64
C PRO A 103 -12.50 1.64 0.77
N ARG A 104 -12.05 0.94 1.80
CA ARG A 104 -12.25 1.29 3.21
C ARG A 104 -11.02 0.95 4.05
N PRO A 105 -10.79 1.69 5.16
CA PRO A 105 -9.71 1.39 6.07
C PRO A 105 -9.92 0.04 6.77
N SER A 106 -8.82 -0.62 7.08
CA SER A 106 -8.75 -1.75 8.01
C SER A 106 -7.71 -1.42 9.07
N GLY A 107 -7.87 -2.02 10.25
CA GLY A 107 -6.82 -2.06 11.24
C GLY A 107 -5.69 -2.99 10.82
N TYR A 108 -4.98 -3.57 11.78
CA TYR A 108 -3.96 -4.58 11.51
C TYR A 108 -4.54 -5.88 10.95
N LEU A 109 -5.80 -6.16 11.23
CA LEU A 109 -6.56 -7.25 10.63
C LEU A 109 -7.56 -6.70 9.61
N LEU A 110 -7.83 -7.48 8.57
CA LEU A 110 -8.79 -7.10 7.53
C LEU A 110 -10.18 -6.92 8.13
N TYR A 111 -10.90 -5.93 7.63
CA TYR A 111 -12.26 -5.56 8.08
C TYR A 111 -13.28 -6.70 8.02
N ASN A 112 -13.04 -7.74 7.22
CA ASN A 112 -13.89 -8.93 7.09
C ASN A 112 -13.39 -10.12 7.92
N SER A 113 -12.35 -9.94 8.73
CA SER A 113 -11.90 -10.95 9.70
C SER A 113 -12.81 -10.93 10.93
N THR A 114 -13.10 -12.10 11.48
CA THR A 114 -13.83 -12.23 12.76
C THR A 114 -13.08 -11.62 13.95
N TYR A 115 -11.78 -11.41 13.81
CA TYR A 115 -10.90 -10.81 14.82
C TYR A 115 -10.65 -9.32 14.58
N ALA A 116 -11.24 -8.74 13.53
CA ALA A 116 -11.08 -7.32 13.27
C ALA A 116 -11.85 -6.47 14.29
N LEU A 117 -11.31 -5.31 14.60
CA LEU A 117 -12.06 -4.33 15.39
C LEU A 117 -13.31 -3.88 14.62
N PRO A 118 -14.45 -3.73 15.32
CA PRO A 118 -15.60 -3.06 14.74
C PRO A 118 -15.24 -1.64 14.28
N ASP A 119 -15.94 -1.13 13.27
CA ASP A 119 -15.70 0.22 12.74
C ASP A 119 -15.74 1.31 13.81
N GLU A 120 -16.69 1.20 14.73
CA GLU A 120 -16.86 2.15 15.82
C GLU A 120 -15.64 2.24 16.74
N GLU A 121 -14.96 1.13 16.96
CA GLU A 121 -13.73 1.09 17.74
C GLU A 121 -12.50 1.50 16.89
N LEU A 122 -12.42 1.01 15.65
CA LEU A 122 -11.33 1.36 14.75
C LEU A 122 -11.26 2.87 14.53
N TYR A 123 -12.40 3.55 14.33
CA TYR A 123 -12.43 4.98 14.02
C TYR A 123 -12.14 5.88 15.22
N LYS A 124 -12.06 5.35 16.46
CA LYS A 124 -11.55 6.05 17.63
C LYS A 124 -10.02 6.09 17.67
N ILE A 125 -9.37 5.19 16.95
CA ILE A 125 -7.89 5.10 16.92
C ILE A 125 -7.31 6.26 16.12
N PRO A 126 -6.30 6.99 16.64
CA PRO A 126 -5.62 8.05 15.91
C PRO A 126 -5.09 7.60 14.54
N GLY A 127 -5.44 8.34 13.49
CA GLY A 127 -5.12 8.00 12.09
C GLY A 127 -6.21 7.19 11.37
N PHE A 128 -7.27 6.76 12.08
CA PHE A 128 -8.43 6.09 11.47
C PHE A 128 -9.72 6.91 11.62
N THR A 129 -9.67 8.08 12.25
CA THR A 129 -10.81 8.97 12.45
C THR A 129 -11.36 9.50 11.11
N LYS A 130 -12.66 9.75 11.06
CA LYS A 130 -13.30 10.32 9.86
C LYS A 130 -13.01 11.82 9.70
N ASP A 131 -12.83 12.54 10.81
CA ASP A 131 -12.47 13.97 10.82
C ASP A 131 -10.97 14.11 10.55
N ILE A 132 -10.64 14.24 9.27
CA ILE A 132 -9.24 14.35 8.84
C ILE A 132 -8.66 15.72 9.18
N ASP A 133 -9.44 16.77 9.22
CA ASP A 133 -8.94 18.12 9.48
C ASP A 133 -8.52 18.26 10.94
N ALA A 134 -9.36 17.80 11.88
CA ALA A 134 -8.97 17.70 13.28
C ALA A 134 -7.76 16.77 13.49
N SER A 135 -7.71 15.64 12.78
CA SER A 135 -6.59 14.70 12.83
C SER A 135 -5.27 15.37 12.38
N ARG A 136 -5.27 16.06 11.25
CA ARG A 136 -4.08 16.78 10.74
C ARG A 136 -3.65 17.92 11.66
N LYS A 137 -4.60 18.70 12.16
CA LYS A 137 -4.30 19.77 13.13
C LYS A 137 -3.56 19.21 14.35
N LYS A 138 -4.05 18.10 14.91
CA LYS A 138 -3.39 17.40 16.02
C LYS A 138 -2.03 16.85 15.63
N ALA A 139 -1.91 16.25 14.44
CA ALA A 139 -0.64 15.73 13.92
C ALA A 139 0.42 16.83 13.81
N MET A 140 0.07 17.98 13.24
CA MET A 140 0.98 19.12 13.10
C MET A 140 1.43 19.66 14.47
N ALA A 141 0.51 19.75 15.46
CA ALA A 141 0.87 20.13 16.83
C ALA A 141 1.86 19.14 17.45
N MET A 142 1.64 17.82 17.27
CA MET A 142 2.54 16.78 17.76
C MET A 142 3.91 16.84 17.08
N LEU A 143 3.98 17.13 15.78
CA LEU A 143 5.23 17.33 15.05
C LEU A 143 6.00 18.54 15.59
N LYS A 144 5.31 19.64 15.86
CA LYS A 144 5.90 20.85 16.45
C LYS A 144 6.48 20.56 17.84
N GLU A 145 5.69 19.94 18.72
CA GLU A 145 6.16 19.54 20.06
C GLU A 145 7.38 18.60 20.02
N ALA A 146 7.49 17.78 18.98
CA ALA A 146 8.59 16.86 18.79
C ALA A 146 9.80 17.48 18.07
N GLY A 147 9.77 18.77 17.70
CA GLY A 147 10.82 19.45 16.92
C GLY A 147 10.96 18.89 15.50
N ALA A 148 9.89 18.32 14.94
CA ALA A 148 9.89 17.62 13.65
C ALA A 148 9.02 18.34 12.60
N GLU A 149 8.80 19.65 12.75
CA GLU A 149 8.15 20.45 11.69
C GLU A 149 9.00 20.43 10.43
N GLY A 150 8.33 20.20 9.28
CA GLY A 150 9.04 20.13 8.01
C GLY A 150 9.98 18.93 7.86
N LEU A 151 9.83 17.90 8.67
CA LEU A 151 10.68 16.71 8.64
C LEU A 151 10.87 16.19 7.23
N GLU A 152 12.13 16.05 6.81
CA GLU A 152 12.54 15.38 5.58
C GLU A 152 12.84 13.92 5.88
N PHE A 153 12.35 13.02 5.02
CA PHE A 153 12.64 11.59 5.12
C PHE A 153 12.52 10.90 3.76
N THR A 154 13.14 9.75 3.63
CA THR A 154 13.08 8.93 2.42
C THR A 154 11.95 7.92 2.49
N TYR A 155 11.26 7.76 1.38
CA TYR A 155 10.29 6.69 1.19
C TYR A 155 10.78 5.74 0.11
N SER A 156 11.09 4.51 0.51
CA SER A 156 11.51 3.47 -0.42
C SER A 156 10.28 2.85 -1.09
N ASN A 157 10.12 3.12 -2.40
CA ASN A 157 9.08 2.56 -3.23
C ASN A 157 9.61 1.37 -4.03
N ARG A 158 8.74 0.42 -4.31
CA ARG A 158 9.01 -0.69 -5.23
C ARG A 158 8.58 -0.29 -6.64
N ALA A 159 9.44 -0.52 -7.65
CA ALA A 159 9.15 -0.25 -9.07
C ALA A 159 8.08 -1.19 -9.65
N VAL A 160 6.89 -1.13 -9.09
CA VAL A 160 5.70 -1.90 -9.49
C VAL A 160 4.50 -0.96 -9.49
N SER A 161 3.91 -0.74 -10.67
CA SER A 161 2.86 0.27 -10.85
C SER A 161 1.65 0.01 -9.93
N HIS A 162 1.10 -1.21 -9.98
CA HIS A 162 -0.06 -1.60 -9.17
C HIS A 162 0.33 -2.48 -7.99
N PRO A 163 -0.02 -2.07 -6.78
CA PRO A 163 -0.56 -0.77 -6.40
C PRO A 163 0.50 0.20 -5.85
N TYR A 164 1.81 -0.18 -5.88
CA TYR A 164 2.89 0.52 -5.16
C TYR A 164 3.01 1.99 -5.56
N ASP A 165 3.12 2.30 -6.86
CA ASP A 165 3.29 3.69 -7.32
C ASP A 165 2.06 4.54 -6.95
N HIS A 166 0.85 4.01 -7.13
CA HIS A 166 -0.37 4.74 -6.82
C HIS A 166 -0.50 5.04 -5.33
N ILE A 167 -0.19 4.05 -4.47
CA ILE A 167 -0.22 4.25 -3.01
C ILE A 167 0.90 5.21 -2.60
N ALA A 168 2.10 5.09 -3.17
CA ALA A 168 3.22 5.97 -2.86
C ALA A 168 2.89 7.43 -3.17
N ILE A 169 2.39 7.72 -4.38
CA ILE A 169 2.00 9.07 -4.80
C ILE A 169 0.94 9.65 -3.85
N TRP A 170 -0.07 8.85 -3.50
CA TRP A 170 -1.08 9.25 -2.54
C TRP A 170 -0.48 9.56 -1.16
N LEU A 171 0.35 8.68 -0.59
CA LEU A 171 1.00 8.90 0.71
C LEU A 171 1.87 10.16 0.71
N MET A 172 2.66 10.38 -0.36
CA MET A 172 3.45 11.61 -0.51
C MET A 172 2.57 12.86 -0.43
N SER A 173 1.42 12.85 -1.11
CA SER A 173 0.46 13.94 -1.08
C SER A 173 -0.13 14.16 0.32
N GLU A 174 -0.51 13.08 1.01
CA GLU A 174 -1.12 13.17 2.34
C GLU A 174 -0.13 13.73 3.39
N TRP A 175 1.11 13.28 3.38
CA TRP A 175 2.14 13.77 4.30
C TRP A 175 2.53 15.22 4.06
N LYS A 176 2.57 15.66 2.79
CA LYS A 176 2.81 17.07 2.45
C LYS A 176 1.74 18.00 3.00
N LYS A 177 0.49 17.54 3.17
CA LYS A 177 -0.59 18.33 3.78
C LYS A 177 -0.37 18.61 5.27
N CYS A 178 0.50 17.87 5.93
CA CYS A 178 0.98 18.14 7.29
C CYS A 178 2.32 18.89 7.34
N GLY A 179 2.77 19.45 6.22
CA GLY A 179 4.05 20.16 6.14
C GLY A 179 5.28 19.29 6.06
N LEU A 180 5.14 17.96 5.97
CA LEU A 180 6.26 17.02 5.84
C LEU A 180 6.85 17.05 4.43
N LYS A 181 8.13 16.65 4.29
CA LYS A 181 8.89 16.67 3.04
C LYS A 181 9.40 15.28 2.66
N PRO A 182 8.51 14.32 2.34
CA PRO A 182 8.95 12.98 1.92
C PRO A 182 9.62 13.03 0.55
N LYS A 183 10.72 12.26 0.40
CA LYS A 183 11.42 12.04 -0.87
C LYS A 183 11.26 10.58 -1.29
N MET A 184 10.57 10.33 -2.39
CA MET A 184 10.38 8.97 -2.92
C MET A 184 11.60 8.50 -3.69
N ILE A 185 12.08 7.30 -3.37
CA ILE A 185 13.14 6.58 -4.08
C ILE A 185 12.57 5.27 -4.59
N THR A 186 12.40 5.16 -5.91
CA THR A 186 11.86 3.95 -6.53
C THR A 186 12.98 2.97 -6.86
N ASN A 187 12.85 1.74 -6.42
CA ASN A 187 13.85 0.70 -6.56
C ASN A 187 13.28 -0.53 -7.29
N PRO A 188 14.06 -1.19 -8.17
CA PRO A 188 13.72 -2.51 -8.71
C PRO A 188 13.41 -3.50 -7.57
N THR A 189 12.59 -4.50 -7.84
CA THR A 189 12.10 -5.44 -6.81
C THR A 189 13.22 -6.07 -5.99
N SER A 190 14.28 -6.55 -6.62
CA SER A 190 15.41 -7.18 -5.92
C SER A 190 16.09 -6.23 -4.94
N LYS A 191 16.38 -5.00 -5.39
CA LYS A 191 16.96 -3.95 -4.54
C LYS A 191 16.01 -3.52 -3.43
N PHE A 192 14.71 -3.36 -3.73
CA PHE A 192 13.68 -3.03 -2.73
C PHE A 192 13.62 -4.07 -1.61
N VAL A 193 13.61 -5.36 -1.95
CA VAL A 193 13.58 -6.45 -0.97
C VAL A 193 14.84 -6.44 -0.10
N LYS A 194 16.02 -6.21 -0.69
CA LYS A 194 17.28 -6.08 0.05
C LYS A 194 17.24 -4.92 1.03
N ILE A 195 16.92 -3.70 0.55
CA ILE A 195 16.80 -2.49 1.38
C ILE A 195 15.87 -2.72 2.57
N ARG A 196 14.72 -3.36 2.33
CA ARG A 196 13.74 -3.63 3.39
C ARG A 196 14.26 -4.62 4.44
N ARG A 197 14.95 -5.69 4.02
CA ARG A 197 15.54 -6.68 4.93
C ARG A 197 16.66 -6.09 5.78
N GLU A 198 17.46 -5.21 5.21
CA GLU A 198 18.60 -4.56 5.87
C GLU A 198 18.20 -3.32 6.67
N GLY A 199 16.94 -2.87 6.59
CA GLY A 199 16.48 -1.65 7.26
C GLY A 199 17.03 -0.36 6.65
N GLY A 200 17.41 -0.36 5.39
CA GLY A 200 17.99 0.78 4.68
C GLY A 200 16.93 1.79 4.18
N PHE A 201 15.88 2.05 4.94
CA PHE A 201 14.79 2.97 4.61
C PHE A 201 14.34 3.75 5.85
N ASP A 202 13.76 4.92 5.65
CA ASP A 202 13.02 5.62 6.71
C ASP A 202 11.56 5.13 6.72
N ALA A 203 10.89 5.22 5.57
CA ALA A 203 9.52 4.73 5.37
C ALA A 203 9.43 3.84 4.13
N THR A 204 8.53 2.88 4.15
CA THR A 204 8.21 2.02 3.00
C THR A 204 6.80 1.46 3.12
N ILE A 205 6.29 0.87 2.06
CA ILE A 205 5.05 0.09 2.10
C ILE A 205 5.30 -1.30 1.57
N ASP A 206 4.63 -2.27 2.19
CA ASP A 206 4.61 -3.62 1.66
C ASP A 206 3.29 -4.31 2.00
N TRP A 207 3.01 -5.38 1.29
CA TRP A 207 1.86 -6.20 1.57
C TRP A 207 2.12 -7.12 2.77
N ALA A 208 1.10 -7.26 3.60
CA ALA A 208 1.09 -8.21 4.70
C ALA A 208 0.01 -9.27 4.38
N PRO A 209 0.40 -10.45 3.88
CA PRO A 209 -0.57 -11.49 3.55
C PRO A 209 -1.11 -12.13 4.82
N SER A 210 -2.40 -12.41 4.81
CA SER A 210 -3.02 -13.34 5.74
C SER A 210 -3.47 -14.55 4.94
N PHE A 211 -2.64 -15.58 4.88
CA PHE A 211 -2.95 -16.81 4.15
C PHE A 211 -3.91 -17.72 4.93
N LEU A 212 -4.05 -17.49 6.20
CA LEU A 212 -4.96 -18.21 7.09
C LEU A 212 -5.90 -17.21 7.77
N PRO A 213 -7.10 -17.63 8.15
CA PRO A 213 -8.02 -16.80 8.91
C PRO A 213 -7.54 -16.51 10.35
N ASP A 214 -6.41 -17.08 10.75
CA ASP A 214 -5.81 -16.91 12.07
C ASP A 214 -4.97 -15.61 12.12
N PRO A 215 -5.17 -14.73 13.11
CA PRO A 215 -4.44 -13.49 13.24
C PRO A 215 -2.93 -13.67 13.51
N THR A 216 -2.50 -14.82 14.01
CA THR A 216 -1.10 -15.12 14.34
C THR A 216 -0.18 -14.95 13.14
N VAL A 217 -0.65 -15.34 11.95
CA VAL A 217 0.14 -15.23 10.70
C VAL A 217 0.55 -13.80 10.39
N MET A 218 -0.29 -12.83 10.74
CA MET A 218 0.02 -11.41 10.54
C MET A 218 1.14 -10.92 11.48
N HIS A 219 1.26 -11.51 12.67
CA HIS A 219 2.25 -11.11 13.66
C HIS A 219 3.67 -11.63 13.35
N PHE A 220 3.82 -12.69 12.56
CA PHE A 220 5.14 -13.21 12.20
C PHE A 220 5.94 -12.33 11.24
N LYS A 221 5.31 -11.35 10.63
CA LYS A 221 5.99 -10.50 9.63
C LYS A 221 6.62 -9.24 10.25
N TYR A 222 6.18 -8.80 11.43
CA TYR A 222 6.57 -7.51 12.04
C TYR A 222 7.01 -7.65 13.49
#